data_fa21d03966149ba0691edd76bb9f323a
#
_entry.id   fa21d03966149ba0691edd76bb9f323a
#
_cell.length_a   1.000
_cell.length_b   1.000
_cell.length_c   1.000
_cell.angle_alpha   90.00
_cell.angle_beta   90.00
_cell.angle_gamma   90.00
#
_symmetry.space_group_name_H-M   'P 1'
#
loop_
_entity.id
_entity.type
_entity.pdbx_description
1 polymer ?
#
loop_
_entity_poly.entity_id
_entity_poly.type
_entity_poly.pdbx_seq_one_letter_code
_entity_poly.pdbx_strand_id
1 'polypeptide(L)'
;MNIIRGKIPSAQKVVIYGPEGIGKTSFAACFPDPLFIDTEGGTKHIDVARLPAPTSWTMLLEQVQEVKKENTSVCKTLVLDTADWAEQLCIKHICDKYKKSGIEDFGYGKGYIYLKEEFGRLLNLLELSLIHI
;
A
#
# COMPACT_ATOMS: atom_id res chain seq x y z
N MET A 1 -12.71 35.66 2.26
CA MET A 1 -12.56 34.47 1.36
C MET A 1 -11.13 34.33 0.95
N ASN A 2 -10.55 33.15 1.16
CA ASN A 2 -9.16 32.87 0.78
C ASN A 2 -9.16 32.14 -0.56
N ILE A 3 -8.43 32.71 -1.52
CA ILE A 3 -8.29 32.11 -2.84
C ILE A 3 -6.86 31.63 -3.01
N ILE A 4 -6.67 30.34 -3.28
CA ILE A 4 -5.37 29.74 -3.52
C ILE A 4 -5.23 29.54 -5.02
N ARG A 5 -4.13 30.04 -5.58
CA ARG A 5 -3.88 29.96 -7.02
C ARG A 5 -2.60 29.21 -7.30
N GLY A 6 -2.49 28.69 -8.52
CA GLY A 6 -1.32 27.97 -8.98
C GLY A 6 -1.28 26.54 -8.51
N LYS A 7 -0.14 25.89 -8.71
CA LYS A 7 0.06 24.49 -8.31
C LYS A 7 0.37 24.40 -6.83
N ILE A 8 -0.27 23.46 -6.16
CA ILE A 8 -0.02 23.17 -4.76
C ILE A 8 0.85 21.92 -4.71
N PRO A 9 2.07 22.00 -4.14
CA PRO A 9 2.91 20.80 -4.00
C PRO A 9 2.22 19.74 -3.15
N SER A 10 2.15 18.53 -3.68
CA SER A 10 1.56 17.38 -2.97
C SER A 10 2.20 16.10 -3.48
N ALA A 11 2.08 15.03 -2.69
CA ALA A 11 2.50 13.71 -3.11
C ALA A 11 1.65 13.26 -4.31
N GLN A 12 2.29 12.66 -5.30
CA GLN A 12 1.61 12.09 -6.44
C GLN A 12 1.29 10.62 -6.15
N LYS A 13 0.13 10.20 -6.62
CA LYS A 13 -0.30 8.81 -6.53
C LYS A 13 -0.36 8.22 -7.92
N VAL A 14 0.28 7.07 -8.10
CA VAL A 14 0.29 6.35 -9.36
C VAL A 14 -0.13 4.93 -9.10
N VAL A 15 -1.06 4.42 -9.88
CA VAL A 15 -1.47 3.02 -9.85
C VAL A 15 -1.03 2.38 -11.15
N ILE A 16 -0.27 1.30 -11.04
CA ILE A 16 0.21 0.55 -12.19
C ILE A 16 -0.45 -0.83 -12.16
N TYR A 17 -1.09 -1.21 -13.24
CA TYR A 17 -1.73 -2.51 -13.35
C TYR A 17 -1.43 -3.15 -14.70
N GLY A 18 -1.50 -4.47 -14.74
CA GLY A 18 -1.22 -5.24 -15.95
C GLY A 18 -0.93 -6.70 -15.59
N PRO A 19 -0.79 -7.57 -16.61
CA PRO A 19 -0.49 -8.98 -16.37
C PRO A 19 0.90 -9.18 -15.77
N GLU A 20 1.11 -10.34 -15.14
CA GLU A 20 2.43 -10.72 -14.65
C GLU A 20 3.46 -10.71 -15.76
N GLY A 21 4.69 -10.33 -15.41
CA GLY A 21 5.82 -10.33 -16.34
C GLY A 21 5.87 -9.14 -17.28
N ILE A 22 4.92 -8.19 -17.19
CA ILE A 22 4.93 -7.02 -18.07
C ILE A 22 5.97 -5.97 -17.64
N GLY A 23 6.52 -6.08 -16.42
CA GLY A 23 7.56 -5.17 -15.95
C GLY A 23 7.08 -4.09 -14.99
N LYS A 24 5.96 -4.31 -14.28
CA LYS A 24 5.43 -3.34 -13.31
C LYS A 24 6.44 -2.99 -12.23
N THR A 25 7.07 -4.01 -11.64
CA THR A 25 8.05 -3.82 -10.57
C THR A 25 9.28 -3.07 -11.08
N SER A 26 9.78 -3.44 -12.25
CA SER A 26 10.93 -2.77 -12.87
C SER A 26 10.62 -1.31 -13.20
N PHE A 27 9.40 -1.05 -13.65
CA PHE A 27 8.96 0.33 -13.91
C PHE A 27 8.92 1.14 -12.60
N ALA A 28 8.37 0.58 -11.55
CA ALA A 28 8.31 1.24 -10.24
C ALA A 28 9.71 1.53 -9.68
N ALA A 29 10.67 0.64 -9.95
CA ALA A 29 12.05 0.80 -9.51
C ALA A 29 12.74 2.00 -10.18
N CYS A 30 12.21 2.52 -11.27
CA CYS A 30 12.75 3.68 -11.97
C CYS A 30 12.31 5.03 -11.37
N PHE A 31 11.41 5.01 -10.40
CA PHE A 31 10.99 6.24 -9.74
C PHE A 31 12.08 6.74 -8.78
N PRO A 32 12.05 8.03 -8.43
CA PRO A 32 13.10 8.61 -7.57
C PRO A 32 13.15 7.95 -6.19
N ASP A 33 14.33 7.47 -5.82
CA ASP A 33 14.62 6.91 -4.49
C ASP A 33 13.52 5.99 -3.97
N PRO A 34 13.21 4.87 -4.67
CA PRO A 34 12.09 4.04 -4.33
C PRO A 34 12.38 3.14 -3.11
N LEU A 35 11.42 3.07 -2.20
CA LEU A 35 11.42 2.11 -1.11
C LEU A 35 10.22 1.19 -1.30
N PHE A 36 10.47 -0.11 -1.38
CA PHE A 36 9.44 -1.10 -1.65
C PHE A 36 8.89 -1.71 -0.37
N ILE A 37 7.57 -1.80 -0.30
CA ILE A 37 6.89 -2.75 0.58
C ILE A 37 6.48 -3.90 -0.33
N ASP A 38 7.26 -4.97 -0.28
CA ASP A 38 7.10 -6.12 -1.16
C ASP A 38 6.24 -7.18 -0.46
N THR A 39 4.95 -7.17 -0.77
CA THR A 39 3.99 -8.09 -0.15
C THR A 39 4.01 -9.48 -0.79
N GLU A 40 4.59 -9.59 -1.97
CA GLU A 40 4.55 -10.81 -2.78
C GLU A 40 5.90 -11.53 -2.86
N GLY A 41 6.99 -10.82 -2.60
CA GLY A 41 8.35 -11.38 -2.70
C GLY A 41 8.97 -11.25 -4.08
N GLY A 42 8.36 -10.50 -4.99
CA GLY A 42 8.81 -10.38 -6.38
C GLY A 42 10.03 -9.49 -6.59
N THR A 43 10.47 -8.74 -5.56
CA THR A 43 11.61 -7.81 -5.69
C THR A 43 12.97 -8.44 -5.39
N LYS A 44 13.02 -9.71 -5.00
CA LYS A 44 14.27 -10.35 -4.56
C LYS A 44 15.38 -10.35 -5.61
N HIS A 45 15.03 -10.25 -6.88
CA HIS A 45 15.98 -10.27 -8.00
C HIS A 45 16.33 -8.87 -8.49
N ILE A 46 15.86 -7.83 -7.83
CA ILE A 46 16.05 -6.45 -8.25
C ILE A 46 16.81 -5.72 -7.14
N ASP A 47 17.78 -4.90 -7.54
CA ASP A 47 18.56 -4.08 -6.61
C ASP A 47 17.75 -2.84 -6.20
N VAL A 48 16.92 -2.99 -5.19
CA VAL A 48 16.08 -1.93 -4.66
C VAL A 48 16.09 -1.96 -3.12
N ALA A 49 15.86 -0.81 -2.52
CA ALA A 49 15.62 -0.74 -1.08
C ALA A 49 14.22 -1.31 -0.79
N ARG A 50 14.13 -2.16 0.21
CA ARG A 50 12.87 -2.75 0.62
C ARG A 50 12.79 -2.90 2.12
N LEU A 51 11.58 -2.80 2.65
CA LEU A 51 11.30 -3.15 4.03
C LEU A 51 11.13 -4.67 4.15
N PRO A 52 11.27 -5.24 5.35
CA PRO A 52 10.93 -6.65 5.55
C PRO A 52 9.50 -6.90 5.09
N ALA A 53 9.27 -8.03 4.40
CA ALA A 53 7.96 -8.36 3.87
C ALA A 53 6.93 -8.41 5.01
N PRO A 54 5.82 -7.66 4.93
CA PRO A 54 4.83 -7.67 5.99
C PRO A 54 4.13 -9.02 6.05
N THR A 55 4.02 -9.56 7.27
CA THR A 55 3.38 -10.84 7.51
C THR A 55 1.94 -10.69 8.00
N SER A 56 1.53 -9.46 8.30
CA SER A 56 0.20 -9.15 8.76
C SER A 56 -0.23 -7.77 8.28
N TRP A 57 -1.53 -7.55 8.30
CA TRP A 57 -2.11 -6.23 7.99
C TRP A 57 -1.61 -5.16 8.96
N THR A 58 -1.57 -5.48 10.25
CA THR A 58 -1.07 -4.56 11.28
C THR A 58 0.37 -4.15 10.99
N MET A 59 1.22 -5.10 10.65
CA MET A 59 2.62 -4.82 10.30
C MET A 59 2.71 -3.90 9.09
N LEU A 60 1.89 -4.14 8.06
CA LEU A 60 1.86 -3.29 6.87
C LEU A 60 1.49 -1.86 7.22
N LEU A 61 0.44 -1.65 8.01
CA LEU A 61 0.03 -0.31 8.45
C LEU A 61 1.13 0.38 9.25
N GLU A 62 1.80 -0.34 10.14
CA GLU A 62 2.90 0.19 10.93
C GLU A 62 4.07 0.61 10.05
N GLN A 63 4.40 -0.18 9.04
CA GLN A 63 5.45 0.15 8.08
C GLN A 63 5.15 1.45 7.34
N VAL A 64 3.92 1.61 6.86
CA VAL A 64 3.51 2.82 6.15
C VAL A 64 3.54 4.04 7.09
N GLN A 65 3.06 3.88 8.32
CA GLN A 65 3.09 4.95 9.31
C GLN A 65 4.51 5.39 9.64
N GLU A 66 5.42 4.44 9.76
CA GLU A 66 6.82 4.74 10.07
C GLU A 66 7.51 5.47 8.91
N VAL A 67 7.29 5.04 7.68
CA VAL A 67 7.81 5.73 6.49
C VAL A 67 7.26 7.16 6.42
N LYS A 68 5.98 7.32 6.68
CA LYS A 68 5.34 8.64 6.68
C LYS A 68 5.95 9.55 7.75
N LYS A 69 6.22 9.02 8.93
CA LYS A 69 6.84 9.76 10.04
C LYS A 69 8.23 10.24 9.67
N GLU A 70 9.01 9.40 9.00
CA GLU A 70 10.37 9.74 8.55
C GLU A 70 10.37 10.65 7.32
N ASN A 71 9.26 10.70 6.60
CA ASN A 71 9.04 11.55 5.44
C ASN A 71 10.15 11.36 4.37
N THR A 72 10.68 12.44 3.79
CA THR A 72 11.65 12.38 2.69
C THR A 72 13.04 11.90 3.10
N SER A 73 13.29 11.72 4.41
CA SER A 73 14.61 11.25 4.89
C SER A 73 14.87 9.79 4.55
N VAL A 74 13.83 8.99 4.33
CA VAL A 74 13.94 7.55 4.08
C VAL A 74 13.80 7.21 2.60
N CYS A 75 12.88 7.88 1.92
CA CYS A 75 12.62 7.64 0.49
C CYS A 75 11.89 8.83 -0.13
N LYS A 76 11.92 8.89 -1.47
CA LYS A 76 11.12 9.86 -2.22
C LYS A 76 9.90 9.21 -2.85
N THR A 77 9.92 7.91 -3.04
CA THR A 77 8.83 7.13 -3.59
C THR A 77 8.59 5.91 -2.71
N LEU A 78 7.36 5.74 -2.28
CA LEU A 78 6.96 4.51 -1.58
C LEU A 78 6.19 3.64 -2.57
N VAL A 79 6.66 2.41 -2.75
CA VAL A 79 6.06 1.46 -3.67
C VAL A 79 5.41 0.32 -2.89
N LEU A 80 4.13 0.14 -3.05
CA LEU A 80 3.43 -1.04 -2.53
C LEU A 80 3.27 -2.05 -3.68
N ASP A 81 3.92 -3.16 -3.57
CA ASP A 81 3.96 -4.19 -4.62
C ASP A 81 3.66 -5.56 -3.99
N THR A 82 2.43 -6.02 -4.05
CA THR A 82 1.29 -5.52 -4.80
C THR A 82 0.12 -5.19 -3.88
N ALA A 83 -0.81 -4.38 -4.39
CA ALA A 83 -2.04 -4.04 -3.65
C ALA A 83 -2.93 -5.27 -3.45
N ASP A 84 -2.93 -6.20 -4.38
CA ASP A 84 -3.72 -7.44 -4.28
C ASP A 84 -3.32 -8.28 -3.07
N TRP A 85 -2.02 -8.42 -2.83
CA TRP A 85 -1.53 -9.16 -1.66
C TRP A 85 -1.76 -8.38 -0.38
N ALA A 86 -1.68 -7.05 -0.44
CA ALA A 86 -2.06 -6.21 0.70
C ALA A 86 -3.54 -6.41 1.06
N GLU A 87 -4.41 -6.53 0.06
CA GLU A 87 -5.82 -6.81 0.27
C GLU A 87 -6.03 -8.17 0.96
N GLN A 88 -5.24 -9.19 0.58
CA GLN A 88 -5.32 -10.50 1.23
C GLN A 88 -4.94 -10.41 2.72
N LEU A 89 -3.94 -9.62 3.06
CA LEU A 89 -3.60 -9.38 4.47
C LEU A 89 -4.75 -8.69 5.21
N CYS A 90 -5.41 -7.77 4.55
CA CYS A 90 -6.57 -7.06 5.12
C CYS A 90 -7.74 -8.03 5.35
N ILE A 91 -8.04 -8.88 4.37
CA ILE A 91 -9.11 -9.89 4.47
C ILE A 91 -8.84 -10.82 5.66
N LYS A 92 -7.62 -11.31 5.77
CA LYS A 92 -7.25 -12.18 6.89
C LYS A 92 -7.43 -11.48 8.24
N HIS A 93 -7.00 -10.22 8.31
CA HIS A 93 -7.15 -9.42 9.53
C HIS A 93 -8.62 -9.29 9.96
N ILE A 94 -9.50 -8.99 9.01
CA ILE A 94 -10.94 -8.83 9.27
C ILE A 94 -11.55 -10.17 9.68
N CYS A 95 -11.24 -11.24 8.96
CA CYS A 95 -11.76 -12.56 9.27
C CYS A 95 -11.32 -13.03 10.67
N ASP A 96 -10.06 -12.78 11.02
CA ASP A 96 -9.55 -13.14 12.36
C ASP A 96 -10.23 -12.30 13.45
N LYS A 97 -10.43 -11.00 13.19
CA LYS A 97 -11.06 -10.08 14.15
C LYS A 97 -12.50 -10.49 14.47
N TYR A 98 -13.26 -10.88 13.47
CA TYR A 98 -14.66 -11.24 13.62
C TYR A 98 -14.89 -12.76 13.71
N LYS A 99 -13.82 -13.54 13.76
CA LYS A 99 -13.85 -15.01 13.86
C LYS A 99 -14.66 -15.65 12.73
N LYS A 100 -14.40 -15.23 11.50
CA LYS A 100 -14.99 -15.78 10.28
C LYS A 100 -13.94 -16.52 9.48
N SER A 101 -14.35 -17.54 8.74
CA SER A 101 -13.43 -18.31 7.89
C SER A 101 -13.14 -17.65 6.55
N GLY A 102 -14.02 -16.76 6.08
CA GLY A 102 -13.83 -16.06 4.81
C GLY A 102 -14.67 -14.80 4.75
N ILE A 103 -14.37 -13.95 3.77
CA ILE A 103 -15.03 -12.65 3.60
C ILE A 103 -16.52 -12.80 3.31
N GLU A 104 -16.92 -13.91 2.71
CA GLU A 104 -18.31 -14.16 2.33
C GLU A 104 -19.15 -14.72 3.50
N ASP A 105 -18.50 -15.17 4.58
CA ASP A 105 -19.15 -15.77 5.73
C ASP A 105 -19.79 -14.75 6.66
N PHE A 106 -19.66 -13.46 6.38
CA PHE A 106 -20.28 -12.38 7.15
C PHE A 106 -21.77 -12.20 6.87
N GLY A 107 -22.27 -12.76 5.75
CA GLY A 107 -23.66 -12.61 5.36
C GLY A 107 -24.00 -11.24 4.79
N TYR A 108 -24.91 -11.19 3.82
CA TYR A 108 -25.41 -9.94 3.21
C TYR A 108 -24.33 -8.95 2.74
N GLY A 109 -23.15 -9.46 2.36
CA GLY A 109 -22.07 -8.62 1.88
C GLY A 109 -21.38 -7.76 2.95
N LYS A 110 -21.65 -7.96 4.22
CA LYS A 110 -21.04 -7.19 5.31
C LYS A 110 -19.53 -7.28 5.34
N GLY A 111 -18.96 -8.44 4.97
CA GLY A 111 -17.53 -8.63 4.92
C GLY A 111 -16.85 -7.66 3.96
N TYR A 112 -17.46 -7.42 2.82
CA TYR A 112 -16.93 -6.48 1.83
C TYR A 112 -17.00 -5.03 2.32
N ILE A 113 -18.00 -4.69 3.13
CA ILE A 113 -18.08 -3.37 3.76
C ILE A 113 -16.94 -3.17 4.74
N TYR A 114 -16.69 -4.15 5.60
CA TYR A 114 -15.58 -4.11 6.55
C TYR A 114 -14.23 -4.04 5.83
N LEU A 115 -14.08 -4.80 4.74
CA LEU A 115 -12.88 -4.77 3.93
C LEU A 115 -12.64 -3.38 3.36
N LYS A 116 -13.67 -2.76 2.79
CA LYS A 116 -13.59 -1.42 2.21
C LYS A 116 -13.18 -0.40 3.27
N GLU A 117 -13.77 -0.45 4.45
CA GLU A 117 -13.46 0.47 5.55
C GLU A 117 -12.02 0.29 6.03
N GLU A 118 -11.59 -0.95 6.23
CA GLU A 118 -10.25 -1.23 6.74
C GLU A 118 -9.18 -0.93 5.70
N PHE A 119 -9.39 -1.33 4.45
CA PHE A 119 -8.44 -1.03 3.36
C PHE A 119 -8.36 0.47 3.10
N GLY A 120 -9.46 1.19 3.32
CA GLY A 120 -9.49 2.64 3.24
C GLY A 120 -8.53 3.32 4.21
N ARG A 121 -8.23 2.70 5.35
CA ARG A 121 -7.23 3.22 6.29
C ARG A 121 -5.84 3.26 5.67
N LEU A 122 -5.48 2.20 4.93
CA LEU A 122 -4.20 2.16 4.20
C LEU A 122 -4.16 3.26 3.14
N LEU A 123 -5.23 3.40 2.37
CA LEU A 123 -5.31 4.42 1.32
C LEU A 123 -5.18 5.82 1.89
N ASN A 124 -5.83 6.09 3.03
CA ASN A 124 -5.73 7.39 3.71
C ASN A 124 -4.30 7.65 4.21
N LEU A 125 -3.64 6.65 4.75
CA LEU A 125 -2.24 6.78 5.17
C LEU A 125 -1.34 7.11 3.98
N LEU A 126 -1.57 6.46 2.85
CA LEU A 126 -0.80 6.70 1.63
C LEU A 126 -1.05 8.09 1.07
N GLU A 127 -2.25 8.65 1.22
CA GLU A 127 -2.56 9.99 0.75
C GLU A 127 -1.77 11.10 1.45
N LEU A 128 -1.37 10.86 2.68
CA LEU A 128 -0.67 11.85 3.48
C LEU A 128 0.85 11.75 3.36
N SER A 129 1.36 10.87 2.50
CA SER A 129 2.79 10.66 2.35
C SER A 129 3.28 11.10 0.98
N LEU A 130 4.51 10.69 0.65
CA LEU A 130 5.25 11.06 -0.55
C LEU A 130 4.62 10.46 -1.83
N ILE A 131 5.37 10.51 -2.92
CA ILE A 131 5.02 9.79 -4.15
C ILE A 131 5.01 8.29 -3.82
N HIS A 132 3.96 7.58 -4.22
CA HIS A 132 3.84 6.14 -4.01
C HIS A 132 3.07 5.48 -5.15
N ILE A 133 3.31 4.20 -5.32
CA ILE A 133 2.80 3.42 -6.44
C ILE A 133 2.08 2.17 -5.94
#